data_bdd7c144ecefc15b388f10d7a7288d01
#
_entry.id   bdd7c144ecefc15b388f10d7a7288d01
#
_cell.length_a   1.000
_cell.length_b   1.000
_cell.length_c   1.000
_cell.angle_alpha   90.00
_cell.angle_beta   90.00
_cell.angle_gamma   90.00
#
_symmetry.space_group_name_H-M   'P 1'
#
loop_
_entity.id
_entity.type
_entity.pdbx_description
1 polymer ?
#
loop_
_entity_poly.entity_id
_entity_poly.type
_entity_poly.pdbx_seq_one_letter_code
_entity_poly.pdbx_strand_id
1 'polypeptide(L)'
;MKRLFPIITLCAITLSGCAGNASKSDRITHLCKQYDKFIALTFDDGPSTLTPQVLDLLEKYDATATFFVIGNQVDATTKPTIRRAVELGCEIGNHSFTHPYLSQLTPEEQAEQITETTAAIEQYAPTPKHLRPPYMDADETTHSVAPQIFIGGYCPDDWDLNVGVERRIEGLLANASDGLIFILHDFKSNTGTVEALKVVIPELQSRGYGLVSVDELFKIKGVEPQKGIIYNSVTKE
;
A
#
# COMPACT_ATOMS: atom_id res chain seq x y z
N MET A 1 35.87 18.60 58.24
CA MET A 1 35.85 17.64 57.12
C MET A 1 34.73 18.02 56.20
N LYS A 2 34.98 18.74 55.10
CA LYS A 2 34.02 19.16 54.09
C LYS A 2 34.03 18.12 52.96
N ARG A 3 32.94 17.40 52.75
CA ARG A 3 32.77 16.47 51.64
C ARG A 3 32.39 17.26 50.37
N LEU A 4 33.25 17.24 49.36
CA LEU A 4 32.94 17.70 48.00
C LEU A 4 32.09 16.62 47.32
N PHE A 5 30.91 17.02 46.76
CA PHE A 5 30.17 16.23 45.80
C PHE A 5 30.60 16.62 44.40
N PRO A 6 30.84 15.66 43.49
CA PRO A 6 31.12 15.99 42.11
C PRO A 6 29.85 16.39 41.38
N ILE A 7 29.90 17.53 40.71
CA ILE A 7 28.86 17.96 39.76
C ILE A 7 28.95 17.08 38.50
N ILE A 8 27.94 16.25 38.28
CA ILE A 8 27.81 15.53 37.02
C ILE A 8 27.21 16.49 36.00
N THR A 9 28.05 16.96 35.09
CA THR A 9 27.59 17.74 33.92
C THR A 9 26.87 16.80 32.94
N LEU A 10 25.55 16.91 32.90
CA LEU A 10 24.71 16.20 31.93
C LEU A 10 24.92 16.83 30.54
N CYS A 11 25.75 16.18 29.73
CA CYS A 11 25.96 16.57 28.33
C CYS A 11 24.71 16.20 27.55
N ALA A 12 23.86 17.18 27.25
CA ALA A 12 22.72 16.99 26.35
C ALA A 12 23.25 16.79 24.93
N ILE A 13 23.33 15.54 24.48
CA ILE A 13 23.55 15.22 23.09
C ILE A 13 22.28 15.56 22.34
N THR A 14 22.25 16.72 21.71
CA THR A 14 21.25 17.05 20.70
C THR A 14 21.56 16.17 19.47
N LEU A 15 20.85 15.05 19.35
CA LEU A 15 20.75 14.32 18.09
C LEU A 15 19.97 15.20 17.11
N SER A 16 20.70 16.07 16.40
CA SER A 16 20.21 16.70 15.18
C SER A 16 20.15 15.61 14.12
N GLY A 17 19.01 14.92 14.03
CA GLY A 17 18.75 13.93 13.01
C GLY A 17 18.67 14.62 11.66
N CYS A 18 19.76 14.58 10.87
CA CYS A 18 19.64 14.66 9.42
C CYS A 18 18.81 13.46 8.98
N ALA A 19 17.52 13.67 8.72
CA ALA A 19 16.70 12.76 7.94
C ALA A 19 17.25 12.80 6.49
N GLY A 20 18.37 12.11 6.26
CA GLY A 20 18.81 11.75 4.93
C GLY A 20 17.77 10.78 4.38
N ASN A 21 17.20 11.06 3.20
CA ASN A 21 16.36 10.13 2.46
C ASN A 21 17.13 8.80 2.31
N ALA A 22 16.86 7.84 3.18
CA ALA A 22 17.33 6.48 3.01
C ALA A 22 16.83 5.99 1.65
N SER A 23 17.72 5.40 0.86
CA SER A 23 17.31 4.88 -0.44
C SER A 23 16.29 3.74 -0.23
N LYS A 24 15.44 3.49 -1.22
CA LYS A 24 14.47 2.36 -1.17
C LYS A 24 15.19 1.01 -0.91
N SER A 25 16.45 0.88 -1.37
CA SER A 25 17.34 -0.25 -1.11
C SER A 25 17.75 -0.36 0.37
N ASP A 26 18.05 0.78 1.02
CA ASP A 26 18.43 0.80 2.43
C ASP A 26 17.25 0.41 3.33
N ARG A 27 16.02 0.87 2.98
CA ARG A 27 14.79 0.49 3.66
C ARG A 27 14.56 -1.02 3.56
N ILE A 28 14.63 -1.62 2.37
CA ILE A 28 14.47 -3.07 2.16
C ILE A 28 15.50 -3.84 2.99
N THR A 29 16.77 -3.41 2.97
CA THR A 29 17.82 -4.04 3.76
C THR A 29 17.54 -3.97 5.26
N HIS A 30 16.98 -2.86 5.74
CA HIS A 30 16.59 -2.70 7.14
C HIS A 30 15.43 -3.64 7.50
N LEU A 31 14.39 -3.68 6.69
CA LEU A 31 13.21 -4.53 6.90
C LEU A 31 13.58 -6.03 6.93
N CYS A 32 14.45 -6.49 6.01
CA CYS A 32 14.91 -7.88 5.99
C CYS A 32 15.79 -8.28 7.20
N LYS A 33 16.29 -7.33 7.99
CA LYS A 33 16.95 -7.61 9.27
C LYS A 33 15.96 -7.70 10.44
N GLN A 34 14.80 -7.06 10.30
CA GLN A 34 13.79 -6.94 11.34
C GLN A 34 12.71 -8.02 11.24
N TYR A 35 12.37 -8.42 10.02
CA TYR A 35 11.25 -9.35 9.73
C TYR A 35 11.70 -10.49 8.82
N ASP A 36 11.16 -11.68 9.07
CA ASP A 36 11.41 -12.88 8.26
C ASP A 36 10.30 -13.14 7.23
N LYS A 37 9.13 -12.54 7.43
CA LYS A 37 7.93 -12.69 6.61
C LYS A 37 7.42 -11.33 6.17
N PHE A 38 6.79 -11.26 4.99
CA PHE A 38 6.32 -10.01 4.43
C PHE A 38 4.92 -10.17 3.83
N ILE A 39 4.09 -9.15 4.02
CA ILE A 39 2.76 -9.02 3.42
C ILE A 39 2.68 -7.66 2.75
N ALA A 40 2.15 -7.61 1.51
CA ALA A 40 1.81 -6.34 0.92
C ALA A 40 0.43 -5.88 1.39
N LEU A 41 0.36 -4.66 1.93
CA LEU A 41 -0.90 -3.97 2.16
C LEU A 41 -1.29 -3.21 0.89
N THR A 42 -2.54 -3.36 0.45
CA THR A 42 -3.05 -2.59 -0.67
C THR A 42 -4.43 -2.01 -0.36
N PHE A 43 -4.71 -0.82 -0.90
CA PHE A 43 -5.96 -0.09 -0.68
C PHE A 43 -6.54 0.34 -2.01
N ASP A 44 -7.80 0.01 -2.27
CA ASP A 44 -8.54 0.33 -3.47
C ASP A 44 -9.53 1.48 -3.23
N ASP A 45 -10.00 2.11 -4.31
CA ASP A 45 -11.06 3.12 -4.34
C ASP A 45 -10.71 4.49 -3.73
N GLY A 46 -9.44 4.70 -3.34
CA GLY A 46 -8.94 6.02 -2.97
C GLY A 46 -8.59 6.90 -4.19
N PRO A 47 -8.02 8.10 -3.94
CA PRO A 47 -7.84 8.72 -2.64
C PRO A 47 -9.14 9.28 -2.07
N SER A 48 -9.37 9.12 -0.79
CA SER A 48 -10.55 9.62 -0.09
C SER A 48 -10.19 10.40 1.18
N THR A 49 -11.19 10.81 1.95
CA THR A 49 -11.00 11.43 3.27
C THR A 49 -10.47 10.46 4.32
N LEU A 50 -10.47 9.14 4.03
CA LEU A 50 -9.89 8.11 4.91
C LEU A 50 -8.42 7.82 4.59
N THR A 51 -7.97 8.04 3.37
CA THR A 51 -6.58 7.81 2.97
C THR A 51 -5.56 8.48 3.92
N PRO A 52 -5.73 9.75 4.37
CA PRO A 52 -4.84 10.34 5.36
C PRO A 52 -4.77 9.58 6.69
N GLN A 53 -5.89 8.99 7.16
CA GLN A 53 -5.93 8.21 8.40
C GLN A 53 -5.20 6.87 8.25
N VAL A 54 -5.28 6.24 7.06
CA VAL A 54 -4.48 5.06 6.73
C VAL A 54 -2.99 5.43 6.73
N LEU A 55 -2.62 6.55 6.10
CA LEU A 55 -1.23 7.04 6.09
C LEU A 55 -0.69 7.33 7.50
N ASP A 56 -1.52 7.86 8.41
CA ASP A 56 -1.13 8.07 9.82
C ASP A 56 -0.77 6.75 10.51
N LEU A 57 -1.50 5.67 10.23
CA LEU A 57 -1.22 4.35 10.77
C LEU A 57 0.04 3.74 10.14
N LEU A 58 0.21 3.85 8.82
CA LEU A 58 1.40 3.36 8.14
C LEU A 58 2.67 4.05 8.67
N GLU A 59 2.64 5.38 8.80
CA GLU A 59 3.75 6.17 9.35
C GLU A 59 4.06 5.77 10.81
N LYS A 60 3.03 5.65 11.65
CA LYS A 60 3.17 5.24 13.06
C LYS A 60 3.89 3.91 13.24
N TYR A 61 3.66 2.96 12.33
CA TYR A 61 4.16 1.59 12.43
C TYR A 61 5.31 1.30 11.46
N ASP A 62 5.90 2.32 10.84
CA ASP A 62 6.95 2.17 9.81
C ASP A 62 6.57 1.13 8.72
N ALA A 63 5.32 1.16 8.28
CA ALA A 63 4.78 0.32 7.22
C ALA A 63 4.60 1.13 5.93
N THR A 64 4.58 0.43 4.79
CA THR A 64 4.21 1.00 3.50
C THR A 64 3.09 0.19 2.87
N ALA A 65 2.46 0.75 1.85
CA ALA A 65 1.36 0.12 1.13
C ALA A 65 1.35 0.54 -0.35
N THR A 66 0.52 -0.12 -1.14
CA THR A 66 0.16 0.32 -2.49
C THR A 66 -1.29 0.79 -2.49
N PHE A 67 -1.52 2.01 -2.98
CA PHE A 67 -2.86 2.58 -3.14
C PHE A 67 -3.26 2.50 -4.61
N PHE A 68 -4.24 1.67 -4.93
CA PHE A 68 -4.84 1.57 -6.26
C PHE A 68 -5.93 2.64 -6.36
N VAL A 69 -5.61 3.76 -7.00
CA VAL A 69 -6.45 4.94 -7.00
C VAL A 69 -7.36 5.00 -8.23
N ILE A 70 -8.59 5.46 -8.04
CA ILE A 70 -9.51 5.78 -9.12
C ILE A 70 -9.08 7.11 -9.75
N GLY A 71 -8.83 7.12 -11.06
CA GLY A 71 -8.21 8.25 -11.74
C GLY A 71 -8.97 9.58 -11.62
N ASN A 72 -10.30 9.56 -11.69
CA ASN A 72 -11.13 10.76 -11.58
C ASN A 72 -11.19 11.34 -10.15
N GLN A 73 -10.64 10.63 -9.14
CA GLN A 73 -10.47 11.12 -7.77
C GLN A 73 -9.08 11.76 -7.54
N VAL A 74 -8.18 11.63 -8.51
CA VAL A 74 -6.83 12.22 -8.45
C VAL A 74 -6.85 13.63 -9.04
N ASP A 75 -6.88 14.62 -8.16
CA ASP A 75 -6.98 16.03 -8.55
C ASP A 75 -6.15 16.95 -7.64
N ALA A 76 -6.31 18.27 -7.80
CA ALA A 76 -5.60 19.26 -7.00
C ALA A 76 -5.95 19.20 -5.49
N THR A 77 -7.15 18.71 -5.14
CA THR A 77 -7.60 18.61 -3.74
C THR A 77 -7.02 17.39 -3.04
N THR A 78 -6.79 16.30 -3.77
CA THR A 78 -6.22 15.03 -3.28
C THR A 78 -4.69 14.98 -3.44
N LYS A 79 -4.10 15.89 -4.22
CA LYS A 79 -2.64 16.03 -4.40
C LYS A 79 -1.82 15.96 -3.10
N PRO A 80 -2.17 16.64 -1.98
CA PRO A 80 -1.38 16.56 -0.75
C PRO A 80 -1.34 15.13 -0.19
N THR A 81 -2.44 14.40 -0.28
CA THR A 81 -2.56 13.00 0.17
C THR A 81 -1.69 12.08 -0.68
N ILE A 82 -1.78 12.20 -2.02
CA ILE A 82 -0.95 11.41 -2.95
C ILE A 82 0.54 11.66 -2.71
N ARG A 83 0.94 12.93 -2.58
CA ARG A 83 2.34 13.27 -2.31
C ARG A 83 2.83 12.74 -0.98
N ARG A 84 2.03 12.85 0.08
CA ARG A 84 2.38 12.28 1.38
C ARG A 84 2.55 10.76 1.29
N ALA A 85 1.68 10.05 0.58
CA ALA A 85 1.83 8.61 0.36
C ALA A 85 3.19 8.28 -0.28
N VAL A 86 3.56 9.01 -1.34
CA VAL A 86 4.87 8.83 -2.02
C VAL A 86 6.04 9.17 -1.09
N GLU A 87 5.95 10.24 -0.30
CA GLU A 87 6.99 10.66 0.66
C GLU A 87 7.20 9.62 1.76
N LEU A 88 6.14 8.93 2.19
CA LEU A 88 6.21 7.81 3.13
C LEU A 88 6.75 6.51 2.50
N GLY A 89 7.05 6.51 1.19
CA GLY A 89 7.54 5.33 0.47
C GLY A 89 6.45 4.41 -0.06
N CYS A 90 5.18 4.78 0.08
CA CYS A 90 4.06 4.05 -0.50
C CYS A 90 4.08 4.14 -2.02
N GLU A 91 3.40 3.19 -2.65
CA GLU A 91 3.22 3.13 -4.09
C GLU A 91 1.80 3.59 -4.46
N ILE A 92 1.68 4.25 -5.62
CA ILE A 92 0.39 4.57 -6.24
C ILE A 92 0.22 3.64 -7.45
N GLY A 93 -0.85 2.86 -7.45
CA GLY A 93 -1.26 1.95 -8.51
C GLY A 93 -2.50 2.48 -9.26
N ASN A 94 -2.78 1.87 -10.40
CA ASN A 94 -3.90 2.24 -11.28
C ASN A 94 -5.14 1.38 -10.94
N HIS A 95 -6.30 2.03 -10.73
CA HIS A 95 -7.59 1.36 -10.48
C HIS A 95 -8.69 1.80 -11.47
N SER A 96 -8.32 2.04 -12.73
CA SER A 96 -9.14 2.64 -13.78
C SER A 96 -9.60 4.07 -13.49
N PHE A 97 -10.19 4.75 -14.48
CA PHE A 97 -10.53 6.17 -14.34
C PHE A 97 -11.89 6.40 -13.66
N THR A 98 -12.90 5.58 -13.97
CA THR A 98 -14.27 5.72 -13.43
C THR A 98 -14.78 4.46 -12.73
N HIS A 99 -13.92 3.46 -12.53
CA HIS A 99 -14.25 2.21 -11.84
C HIS A 99 -15.34 1.35 -12.52
N PRO A 100 -15.28 1.13 -13.86
CA PRO A 100 -16.22 0.25 -14.56
C PRO A 100 -15.80 -1.23 -14.47
N TYR A 101 -16.71 -2.14 -14.86
CA TYR A 101 -16.33 -3.48 -15.28
C TYR A 101 -15.58 -3.37 -16.62
N LEU A 102 -14.26 -3.62 -16.63
CA LEU A 102 -13.44 -3.41 -17.82
C LEU A 102 -13.82 -4.33 -18.96
N SER A 103 -14.15 -5.60 -18.69
CA SER A 103 -14.57 -6.57 -19.71
C SER A 103 -15.84 -6.19 -20.46
N GLN A 104 -16.62 -5.23 -19.95
CA GLN A 104 -17.84 -4.73 -20.61
C GLN A 104 -17.60 -3.55 -21.57
N LEU A 105 -16.36 -3.08 -21.63
CA LEU A 105 -15.95 -1.95 -22.46
C LEU A 105 -15.29 -2.42 -23.75
N THR A 106 -15.31 -1.58 -24.78
CA THR A 106 -14.51 -1.79 -25.98
C THR A 106 -13.01 -1.73 -25.67
N PRO A 107 -12.13 -2.29 -26.53
CA PRO A 107 -10.67 -2.20 -26.35
C PRO A 107 -10.17 -0.76 -26.18
N GLU A 108 -10.72 0.16 -26.96
CA GLU A 108 -10.38 1.58 -26.93
C GLU A 108 -10.78 2.23 -25.58
N GLU A 109 -11.99 1.94 -25.10
CA GLU A 109 -12.48 2.44 -23.81
C GLU A 109 -11.68 1.85 -22.63
N GLN A 110 -11.31 0.57 -22.69
CA GLN A 110 -10.43 -0.03 -21.68
C GLN A 110 -9.06 0.67 -21.64
N ALA A 111 -8.47 0.92 -22.80
CA ALA A 111 -7.19 1.63 -22.91
C ALA A 111 -7.31 3.07 -22.39
N GLU A 112 -8.41 3.77 -22.66
CA GLU A 112 -8.69 5.13 -22.17
C GLU A 112 -8.77 5.14 -20.64
N GLN A 113 -9.53 4.23 -20.01
CA GLN A 113 -9.64 4.09 -18.56
C GLN A 113 -8.26 3.96 -17.89
N ILE A 114 -7.38 3.17 -18.46
CA ILE A 114 -6.05 2.91 -17.92
C ILE A 114 -5.11 4.10 -18.17
N THR A 115 -5.14 4.68 -19.36
CA THR A 115 -4.25 5.76 -19.78
C THR A 115 -4.58 7.07 -19.05
N GLU A 116 -5.85 7.43 -18.95
CA GLU A 116 -6.28 8.64 -18.23
C GLU A 116 -5.94 8.56 -16.73
N THR A 117 -6.10 7.40 -16.11
CA THR A 117 -5.69 7.19 -14.71
C THR A 117 -4.18 7.32 -14.56
N THR A 118 -3.42 6.73 -15.48
CA THR A 118 -1.95 6.87 -15.47
C THR A 118 -1.54 8.33 -15.57
N ALA A 119 -2.14 9.08 -16.51
CA ALA A 119 -1.87 10.50 -16.69
C ALA A 119 -2.25 11.36 -15.47
N ALA A 120 -3.36 11.02 -14.80
CA ALA A 120 -3.76 11.70 -13.56
C ALA A 120 -2.74 11.44 -12.42
N ILE A 121 -2.30 10.19 -12.24
CA ILE A 121 -1.31 9.81 -11.22
C ILE A 121 0.03 10.52 -11.48
N GLU A 122 0.53 10.55 -12.71
CA GLU A 122 1.83 11.13 -13.10
C GLU A 122 1.96 12.62 -12.79
N GLN A 123 0.85 13.34 -12.58
CA GLN A 123 0.91 14.73 -12.14
C GLN A 123 1.46 14.89 -10.72
N TYR A 124 1.38 13.84 -9.87
CA TYR A 124 1.70 13.94 -8.45
C TYR A 124 2.56 12.81 -7.90
N ALA A 125 2.70 11.71 -8.63
CA ALA A 125 3.42 10.49 -8.26
C ALA A 125 4.19 9.90 -9.46
N PRO A 126 5.10 8.96 -9.26
CA PRO A 126 5.72 8.20 -10.35
C PRO A 126 4.69 7.42 -11.18
N THR A 127 5.03 7.10 -12.44
CA THR A 127 4.25 6.22 -13.31
C THR A 127 3.85 4.94 -12.61
N PRO A 128 2.55 4.57 -12.56
CA PRO A 128 2.07 3.38 -11.89
C PRO A 128 2.58 2.11 -12.60
N LYS A 129 3.25 1.24 -11.86
CA LYS A 129 3.76 -0.05 -12.35
C LYS A 129 2.71 -1.16 -12.28
N HIS A 130 1.77 -1.01 -11.37
CA HIS A 130 0.76 -2.01 -11.04
C HIS A 130 -0.64 -1.50 -11.35
N LEU A 131 -1.49 -2.43 -11.78
CA LEU A 131 -2.91 -2.20 -12.02
C LEU A 131 -3.71 -3.25 -11.27
N ARG A 132 -4.76 -2.81 -10.61
CA ARG A 132 -5.84 -3.69 -10.14
C ARG A 132 -7.10 -3.33 -10.90
N PRO A 133 -7.66 -4.25 -11.70
CA PRO A 133 -8.92 -3.97 -12.36
C PRO A 133 -10.05 -3.91 -11.33
N PRO A 134 -11.00 -2.96 -11.47
CA PRO A 134 -12.20 -2.92 -10.63
C PRO A 134 -12.91 -4.28 -10.61
N TYR A 135 -13.40 -4.70 -9.44
CA TYR A 135 -14.10 -5.99 -9.24
C TYR A 135 -13.26 -7.22 -9.60
N MET A 136 -11.94 -7.06 -9.78
CA MET A 136 -11.04 -8.07 -10.38
C MET A 136 -11.48 -8.50 -11.78
N ASP A 137 -12.23 -7.64 -12.48
CA ASP A 137 -12.77 -7.89 -13.81
C ASP A 137 -11.76 -7.48 -14.90
N ALA A 138 -11.14 -8.47 -15.52
CA ALA A 138 -10.21 -8.32 -16.62
C ALA A 138 -10.34 -9.48 -17.60
N ASP A 139 -10.25 -9.18 -18.88
CA ASP A 139 -10.22 -10.15 -19.98
C ASP A 139 -8.88 -10.08 -20.74
N GLU A 140 -8.75 -10.84 -21.81
CA GLU A 140 -7.56 -10.83 -22.68
C GLU A 140 -7.28 -9.45 -23.26
N THR A 141 -8.33 -8.68 -23.55
CA THR A 141 -8.22 -7.30 -24.03
C THR A 141 -7.58 -6.42 -22.98
N THR A 142 -8.08 -6.48 -21.73
CA THR A 142 -7.52 -5.73 -20.61
C THR A 142 -6.03 -6.02 -20.44
N HIS A 143 -5.64 -7.29 -20.48
CA HIS A 143 -4.22 -7.70 -20.40
C HIS A 143 -3.39 -7.18 -21.59
N SER A 144 -3.99 -7.07 -22.78
CA SER A 144 -3.31 -6.59 -23.99
C SER A 144 -3.07 -5.09 -23.97
N VAL A 145 -4.04 -4.30 -23.51
CA VAL A 145 -3.97 -2.82 -23.55
C VAL A 145 -3.25 -2.23 -22.35
N ALA A 146 -3.16 -2.95 -21.21
CA ALA A 146 -2.50 -2.48 -20.01
C ALA A 146 -0.99 -2.72 -20.05
N PRO A 147 -0.14 -1.68 -19.89
CA PRO A 147 1.30 -1.88 -19.75
C PRO A 147 1.73 -2.37 -18.37
N GLN A 148 0.86 -2.25 -17.35
CA GLN A 148 1.12 -2.55 -15.95
C GLN A 148 1.07 -4.06 -15.66
N ILE A 149 1.59 -4.43 -14.48
CA ILE A 149 1.46 -5.76 -13.88
C ILE A 149 0.15 -5.83 -13.09
N PHE A 150 -0.58 -6.93 -13.23
CA PHE A 150 -1.88 -7.13 -12.60
C PHE A 150 -1.72 -7.68 -11.18
N ILE A 151 -2.38 -7.02 -10.22
CA ILE A 151 -2.30 -7.35 -8.80
C ILE A 151 -3.68 -7.71 -8.27
N GLY A 152 -3.80 -8.93 -7.77
CA GLY A 152 -4.92 -9.43 -6.99
C GLY A 152 -4.60 -9.46 -5.50
N GLY A 153 -5.16 -10.45 -4.80
CA GLY A 153 -4.90 -10.65 -3.37
C GLY A 153 -6.05 -11.31 -2.63
N TYR A 154 -5.93 -11.35 -1.30
CA TYR A 154 -6.97 -11.77 -0.38
C TYR A 154 -7.73 -10.55 0.15
N CYS A 155 -9.06 -10.56 0.03
CA CYS A 155 -9.97 -9.55 0.56
C CYS A 155 -10.77 -10.12 1.75
N PRO A 156 -10.82 -9.44 2.90
CA PRO A 156 -11.67 -9.84 4.04
C PRO A 156 -13.11 -9.32 3.92
N ASP A 157 -13.58 -9.04 2.71
CA ASP A 157 -14.87 -8.42 2.39
C ASP A 157 -15.07 -7.05 3.07
N ASP A 158 -13.99 -6.29 3.25
CA ASP A 158 -14.03 -4.99 3.93
C ASP A 158 -14.73 -3.89 3.13
N TRP A 159 -14.98 -4.12 1.84
CA TRP A 159 -15.80 -3.28 0.97
C TRP A 159 -17.29 -3.32 1.35
N ASP A 160 -17.77 -4.41 1.97
CA ASP A 160 -19.14 -4.51 2.49
C ASP A 160 -19.20 -3.84 3.88
N LEU A 161 -19.90 -2.71 3.96
CA LEU A 161 -20.08 -1.96 5.20
C LEU A 161 -20.86 -2.71 6.28
N ASN A 162 -21.56 -3.82 5.92
CA ASN A 162 -22.22 -4.70 6.88
C ASN A 162 -21.23 -5.68 7.57
N VAL A 163 -20.04 -5.87 7.01
CA VAL A 163 -18.99 -6.67 7.65
C VAL A 163 -18.37 -5.87 8.79
N GLY A 164 -18.57 -6.34 10.02
CA GLY A 164 -18.05 -5.69 11.24
C GLY A 164 -16.53 -5.69 11.34
N VAL A 165 -16.01 -4.79 12.17
CA VAL A 165 -14.56 -4.60 12.38
C VAL A 165 -13.89 -5.89 12.85
N GLU A 166 -14.49 -6.61 13.79
CA GLU A 166 -13.96 -7.87 14.35
C GLU A 166 -13.77 -8.93 13.26
N ARG A 167 -14.76 -9.08 12.36
CA ARG A 167 -14.68 -10.05 11.26
C ARG A 167 -13.57 -9.69 10.26
N ARG A 168 -13.35 -8.39 10.00
CA ARG A 168 -12.22 -7.92 9.17
C ARG A 168 -10.88 -8.26 9.80
N ILE A 169 -10.75 -8.01 11.11
CA ILE A 169 -9.55 -8.36 11.90
C ILE A 169 -9.30 -9.87 11.84
N GLU A 170 -10.31 -10.68 12.17
CA GLU A 170 -10.21 -12.15 12.14
C GLU A 170 -9.81 -12.66 10.76
N GLY A 171 -10.44 -12.17 9.69
CA GLY A 171 -10.14 -12.54 8.31
C GLY A 171 -8.69 -12.25 7.93
N LEU A 172 -8.19 -11.05 8.23
CA LEU A 172 -6.82 -10.65 7.92
C LEU A 172 -5.79 -11.46 8.72
N LEU A 173 -6.02 -11.63 10.03
CA LEU A 173 -5.09 -12.32 10.90
C LEU A 173 -5.05 -13.85 10.69
N ALA A 174 -6.17 -14.46 10.30
CA ALA A 174 -6.28 -15.89 10.02
C ALA A 174 -5.67 -16.29 8.67
N ASN A 175 -5.71 -15.39 7.69
CA ASN A 175 -5.18 -15.64 6.34
C ASN A 175 -3.77 -15.10 6.12
N ALA A 176 -3.16 -14.47 7.13
CA ALA A 176 -1.82 -13.92 7.02
C ALA A 176 -0.80 -15.01 6.71
N SER A 177 -0.12 -14.88 5.59
CA SER A 177 0.97 -15.77 5.14
C SER A 177 2.06 -14.98 4.43
N ASP A 178 3.27 -15.51 4.44
CA ASP A 178 4.42 -14.86 3.83
C ASP A 178 4.24 -14.72 2.31
N GLY A 179 4.40 -13.51 1.81
CA GLY A 179 4.21 -13.18 0.40
C GLY A 179 2.78 -12.83 -0.01
N LEU A 180 1.80 -12.93 0.88
CA LEU A 180 0.40 -12.61 0.55
C LEU A 180 0.22 -11.11 0.28
N ILE A 181 -0.74 -10.79 -0.60
CA ILE A 181 -1.19 -9.43 -0.86
C ILE A 181 -2.59 -9.28 -0.27
N PHE A 182 -2.79 -8.32 0.63
CA PHE A 182 -4.11 -7.97 1.15
C PHE A 182 -4.77 -6.91 0.30
N ILE A 183 -6.03 -7.15 -0.08
CA ILE A 183 -6.93 -6.18 -0.71
C ILE A 183 -7.78 -5.56 0.38
N LEU A 184 -7.65 -4.27 0.56
CA LEU A 184 -8.44 -3.44 1.47
C LEU A 184 -8.98 -2.25 0.69
N HIS A 185 -9.89 -1.48 1.30
CA HIS A 185 -10.50 -0.34 0.64
C HIS A 185 -10.48 0.88 1.57
N ASP A 186 -10.11 2.04 1.01
CA ASP A 186 -10.07 3.31 1.74
C ASP A 186 -11.08 4.36 1.21
N PHE A 187 -12.17 3.91 0.56
CA PHE A 187 -13.24 4.82 0.12
C PHE A 187 -13.93 5.51 1.31
N LYS A 188 -14.51 6.67 1.07
CA LYS A 188 -14.96 7.66 2.07
C LYS A 188 -15.78 7.13 3.25
N SER A 189 -16.59 6.08 3.08
CA SER A 189 -17.47 5.56 4.14
C SER A 189 -16.87 4.37 4.91
N ASN A 190 -15.71 3.87 4.50
CA ASN A 190 -15.14 2.60 4.99
C ASN A 190 -14.29 2.77 6.27
N THR A 191 -14.84 3.45 7.28
CA THR A 191 -14.13 3.67 8.56
C THR A 191 -13.77 2.38 9.29
N GLY A 192 -14.52 1.28 9.06
CA GLY A 192 -14.26 -0.02 9.67
C GLY A 192 -12.90 -0.61 9.30
N THR A 193 -12.40 -0.36 8.09
CA THR A 193 -11.05 -0.78 7.68
C THR A 193 -9.99 -0.03 8.48
N VAL A 194 -10.14 1.30 8.68
CA VAL A 194 -9.21 2.08 9.50
C VAL A 194 -9.19 1.56 10.94
N GLU A 195 -10.36 1.24 11.52
CA GLU A 195 -10.44 0.68 12.88
C GLU A 195 -9.78 -0.71 12.96
N ALA A 196 -10.00 -1.57 11.96
CA ALA A 196 -9.37 -2.89 11.89
C ALA A 196 -7.84 -2.78 11.81
N LEU A 197 -7.31 -1.85 11.02
CA LEU A 197 -5.87 -1.64 10.85
C LEU A 197 -5.15 -1.25 12.15
N LYS A 198 -5.82 -0.55 13.08
CA LYS A 198 -5.26 -0.20 14.40
C LYS A 198 -4.87 -1.43 15.21
N VAL A 199 -5.52 -2.57 14.97
CA VAL A 199 -5.26 -3.86 15.60
C VAL A 199 -4.37 -4.74 14.72
N VAL A 200 -4.69 -4.83 13.43
CA VAL A 200 -4.05 -5.78 12.50
C VAL A 200 -2.58 -5.44 12.27
N ILE A 201 -2.24 -4.15 12.07
CA ILE A 201 -0.85 -3.76 11.80
C ILE A 201 0.08 -4.19 12.95
N PRO A 202 -0.11 -3.73 14.21
CA PRO A 202 0.79 -4.12 15.29
C PRO A 202 0.76 -5.62 15.58
N GLU A 203 -0.37 -6.30 15.42
CA GLU A 203 -0.45 -7.75 15.62
C GLU A 203 0.35 -8.52 14.57
N LEU A 204 0.27 -8.17 13.29
CA LEU A 204 1.07 -8.78 12.24
C LEU A 204 2.56 -8.54 12.45
N GLN A 205 2.95 -7.32 12.84
CA GLN A 205 4.35 -7.02 13.17
C GLN A 205 4.85 -7.84 14.35
N SER A 206 4.01 -8.04 15.39
CA SER A 206 4.34 -8.88 16.54
C SER A 206 4.53 -10.36 16.16
N ARG A 207 3.86 -10.81 15.09
CA ARG A 207 4.01 -12.17 14.51
C ARG A 207 5.21 -12.26 13.53
N GLY A 208 6.01 -11.21 13.40
CA GLY A 208 7.20 -11.17 12.55
C GLY A 208 6.94 -10.85 11.09
N TYR A 209 5.82 -10.20 10.76
CA TYR A 209 5.54 -9.73 9.40
C TYR A 209 5.96 -8.28 9.21
N GLY A 210 6.81 -8.01 8.22
CA GLY A 210 7.01 -6.68 7.65
C GLY A 210 5.85 -6.35 6.69
N LEU A 211 5.29 -5.14 6.83
CA LEU A 211 4.17 -4.67 6.01
C LEU A 211 4.69 -3.67 4.97
N VAL A 212 4.52 -3.99 3.70
CA VAL A 212 5.24 -3.35 2.60
C VAL A 212 4.31 -3.02 1.42
N SER A 213 4.81 -2.24 0.46
CA SER A 213 4.15 -2.06 -0.84
C SER A 213 4.36 -3.29 -1.74
N VAL A 214 3.59 -3.39 -2.82
CA VAL A 214 3.72 -4.48 -3.81
C VAL A 214 5.12 -4.45 -4.46
N ASP A 215 5.61 -3.27 -4.86
CA ASP A 215 6.96 -3.12 -5.45
C ASP A 215 8.08 -3.56 -4.48
N GLU A 216 7.93 -3.28 -3.17
CA GLU A 216 8.85 -3.77 -2.15
C GLU A 216 8.76 -5.28 -1.97
N LEU A 217 7.53 -5.84 -1.97
CA LEU A 217 7.33 -7.28 -1.82
C LEU A 217 8.02 -8.06 -2.95
N PHE A 218 7.86 -7.66 -4.21
CA PHE A 218 8.56 -8.27 -5.34
C PHE A 218 10.08 -8.23 -5.16
N LYS A 219 10.63 -7.09 -4.76
CA LYS A 219 12.07 -6.92 -4.52
C LYS A 219 12.58 -7.79 -3.38
N ILE A 220 11.87 -7.82 -2.25
CA ILE A 220 12.23 -8.64 -1.09
C ILE A 220 12.21 -10.13 -1.46
N LYS A 221 11.22 -10.56 -2.23
CA LYS A 221 11.11 -11.95 -2.68
C LYS A 221 12.07 -12.27 -3.83
N GLY A 222 12.67 -11.28 -4.48
CA GLY A 222 13.55 -11.45 -5.63
C GLY A 222 12.82 -12.07 -6.81
N VAL A 223 11.56 -11.69 -7.01
CA VAL A 223 10.70 -12.11 -8.12
C VAL A 223 10.58 -10.96 -9.11
N GLU A 224 10.90 -11.21 -10.37
CA GLU A 224 10.65 -10.26 -11.46
C GLU A 224 9.21 -10.47 -11.98
N PRO A 225 8.33 -9.47 -11.84
CA PRO A 225 6.94 -9.62 -12.26
C PRO A 225 6.81 -9.73 -13.78
N GLN A 226 5.91 -10.60 -14.23
CA GLN A 226 5.65 -10.87 -15.64
C GLN A 226 4.26 -10.39 -16.04
N LYS A 227 4.12 -9.89 -17.27
CA LYS A 227 2.82 -9.52 -17.85
C LYS A 227 1.95 -10.76 -18.07
N GLY A 228 0.64 -10.56 -18.06
CA GLY A 228 -0.34 -11.64 -18.29
C GLY A 228 -0.61 -12.51 -17.06
N ILE A 229 0.04 -12.24 -15.93
CA ILE A 229 -0.17 -12.93 -14.66
C ILE A 229 -0.85 -11.99 -13.68
N ILE A 230 -1.85 -12.49 -12.95
CA ILE A 230 -2.45 -11.80 -11.81
C ILE A 230 -1.80 -12.35 -10.53
N TYR A 231 -1.08 -11.49 -9.82
CA TYR A 231 -0.38 -11.87 -8.59
C TYR A 231 -1.28 -11.68 -7.36
N ASN A 232 -1.72 -12.79 -6.76
CA ASN A 232 -2.42 -12.78 -5.47
C ASN A 232 -1.45 -12.88 -4.29
N SER A 233 -0.25 -13.35 -4.56
CA SER A 233 0.88 -13.44 -3.63
C SER A 233 2.19 -13.42 -4.41
N VAL A 234 3.30 -13.14 -3.73
CA VAL A 234 4.65 -13.18 -4.30
C VAL A 234 5.48 -14.14 -3.45
N THR A 235 5.73 -15.34 -3.98
CA THR A 235 6.56 -16.37 -3.34
C THR A 235 7.68 -16.79 -4.29
N LYS A 236 8.85 -17.14 -3.75
CA LYS A 236 9.84 -17.86 -4.56
C LYS A 236 9.31 -19.26 -4.82
N GLU A 237 9.37 -19.69 -6.08
CA GLU A 237 9.21 -21.10 -6.43
C GLU A 237 10.35 -21.96 -5.85
#